data_23131c9c63619058659f39eb5a65f1df
#
_entry.id   23131c9c63619058659f39eb5a65f1df
#
_cell.length_a   1.000
_cell.length_b   1.000
_cell.length_c   1.000
_cell.angle_alpha   90.00
_cell.angle_beta   90.00
_cell.angle_gamma   90.00
#
_symmetry.space_group_name_H-M   'P 1'
#
loop_
_entity.id
_entity.type
_entity.pdbx_description
1 polymer ?
#
loop_
_entity_poly.entity_id
_entity_poly.type
_entity_poly.pdbx_seq_one_letter_code
_entity_poly.pdbx_strand_id
1 'polypeptide(L)'
;MTELIIWLLVSMLFSAFFSGMEIAFVSSNRLRAEMDREKNRFSQRIIKIFYQHPNNFVSTMLVGNNISLVIYGILFAKLFDDTLFAPFSDGVRVTCDTLLSTLVVLFTGEFLPKSIFKNNPNTLLVVFAVPAWICYVVLYPISRFATLLSKGLLRLFGIRMKKGGEEKEFTKVDLDYLVQTSIDSADNEDDIEEEVKIFQNALDFSETKYATVWCLA
;
A
#
# COMPACT_ATOMS: atom_id res chain seq x y z
N MET A 1 -27.76 1.47 -21.15
CA MET A 1 -26.64 0.55 -21.42
C MET A 1 -25.28 1.27 -21.41
N THR A 2 -25.06 2.27 -22.27
CA THR A 2 -23.78 3.01 -22.32
C THR A 2 -23.39 3.65 -21.01
N GLU A 3 -24.32 4.27 -20.29
CA GLU A 3 -24.05 4.86 -18.96
C GLU A 3 -23.63 3.83 -17.91
N LEU A 4 -24.26 2.65 -17.89
CA LEU A 4 -23.88 1.57 -16.97
C LEU A 4 -22.46 1.07 -17.23
N ILE A 5 -22.09 0.93 -18.50
CA ILE A 5 -20.74 0.51 -18.89
C ILE A 5 -19.71 1.56 -18.47
N ILE A 6 -20.01 2.84 -18.66
CA ILE A 6 -19.10 3.93 -18.25
C ILE A 6 -18.88 3.90 -16.71
N TRP A 7 -19.95 3.81 -15.94
CA TRP A 7 -19.86 3.76 -14.49
C TRP A 7 -19.15 2.50 -13.98
N LEU A 8 -19.35 1.36 -14.67
CA LEU A 8 -18.65 0.12 -14.37
C LEU A 8 -17.15 0.26 -14.61
N LEU A 9 -16.73 0.84 -15.74
CA LEU A 9 -15.33 1.10 -16.04
C LEU A 9 -14.71 2.10 -15.06
N VAL A 10 -15.45 3.13 -14.67
CA VAL A 10 -15.00 4.10 -13.66
C VAL A 10 -14.78 3.43 -12.30
N SER A 11 -15.74 2.61 -11.85
CA SER A 11 -15.58 1.90 -10.56
C SER A 11 -14.41 0.92 -10.58
N MET A 12 -14.18 0.24 -11.70
CA MET A 12 -13.04 -0.65 -11.89
C MET A 12 -11.70 0.12 -11.89
N LEU A 13 -11.67 1.30 -12.52
CA LEU A 13 -10.50 2.18 -12.52
C LEU A 13 -10.16 2.68 -11.10
N PHE A 14 -11.17 3.04 -10.30
CA PHE A 14 -10.98 3.41 -8.91
C PHE A 14 -10.48 2.24 -8.07
N SER A 15 -11.03 1.04 -8.25
CA SER A 15 -10.52 -0.17 -7.58
C SER A 15 -9.05 -0.41 -7.93
N ALA A 16 -8.69 -0.36 -9.21
CA ALA A 16 -7.32 -0.50 -9.68
C ALA A 16 -6.38 0.56 -9.09
N PHE A 17 -6.85 1.81 -9.00
CA PHE A 17 -6.10 2.90 -8.40
C PHE A 17 -5.84 2.68 -6.91
N PHE A 18 -6.87 2.37 -6.11
CA PHE A 18 -6.70 2.15 -4.67
C PHE A 18 -5.83 0.92 -4.38
N SER A 19 -6.06 -0.18 -5.10
CA SER A 19 -5.30 -1.42 -4.99
C SER A 19 -3.82 -1.23 -5.38
N GLY A 20 -3.56 -0.45 -6.44
CA GLY A 20 -2.23 -0.09 -6.88
C GLY A 20 -1.51 0.82 -5.89
N MET A 21 -2.18 1.87 -5.37
CA MET A 21 -1.60 2.79 -4.40
C MET A 21 -1.29 2.13 -3.06
N GLU A 22 -2.10 1.17 -2.63
CA GLU A 22 -1.82 0.35 -1.44
C GLU A 22 -0.49 -0.37 -1.59
N ILE A 23 -0.30 -1.12 -2.68
CA ILE A 23 0.92 -1.89 -2.90
C ILE A 23 2.13 -1.00 -3.19
N ALA A 24 1.95 0.12 -3.90
CA ALA A 24 3.02 1.08 -4.13
C ALA A 24 3.57 1.65 -2.82
N PHE A 25 2.68 1.99 -1.90
CA PHE A 25 3.07 2.51 -0.59
C PHE A 25 3.79 1.47 0.27
N VAL A 26 3.28 0.23 0.31
CA VAL A 26 3.88 -0.86 1.11
C VAL A 26 5.23 -1.29 0.53
N SER A 27 5.37 -1.29 -0.81
CA SER A 27 6.60 -1.71 -1.51
C SER A 27 7.60 -0.57 -1.72
N SER A 28 7.23 0.69 -1.43
CA SER A 28 8.11 1.84 -1.60
C SER A 28 9.15 1.92 -0.50
N ASN A 29 10.36 2.35 -0.88
CA ASN A 29 11.42 2.62 0.09
C ASN A 29 11.31 4.07 0.57
N ARG A 30 11.06 4.25 1.88
CA ARG A 30 10.91 5.55 2.52
C ARG A 30 12.15 6.44 2.34
N LEU A 31 13.33 5.86 2.44
CA LEU A 31 14.60 6.58 2.32
C LEU A 31 14.79 7.15 0.91
N ARG A 32 14.53 6.34 -0.12
CA ARG A 32 14.58 6.79 -1.51
C ARG A 32 13.57 7.89 -1.79
N ALA A 33 12.38 7.81 -1.21
CA ALA A 33 11.38 8.86 -1.31
C ALA A 33 11.82 10.17 -0.61
N GLU A 34 12.67 10.10 0.42
CA GLU A 34 13.25 11.27 1.10
C GLU A 34 14.47 11.85 0.35
N MET A 35 15.24 11.02 -0.35
CA MET A 35 16.42 11.43 -1.14
C MET A 35 16.05 12.11 -2.47
N ASP A 36 14.98 11.68 -3.13
CA ASP A 36 14.48 12.27 -4.39
C ASP A 36 13.84 13.66 -4.23
N ARG A 37 14.26 14.42 -3.23
CA ARG A 37 13.68 15.72 -2.81
C ARG A 37 13.67 16.79 -3.90
N GLU A 38 14.43 16.65 -4.98
CA GLU A 38 14.62 17.73 -5.93
C GLU A 38 13.52 17.85 -6.99
N LYS A 39 12.80 16.77 -7.33
CA LYS A 39 11.95 16.75 -8.54
C LYS A 39 10.49 17.22 -8.36
N ASN A 40 9.89 17.16 -7.18
CA ASN A 40 8.48 17.58 -7.02
C ASN A 40 8.12 17.90 -5.55
N ARG A 41 8.43 19.12 -5.10
CA ARG A 41 8.26 19.54 -3.70
C ARG A 41 6.84 19.34 -3.13
N PHE A 42 5.80 19.42 -3.97
CA PHE A 42 4.42 19.28 -3.52
C PHE A 42 4.04 17.81 -3.27
N SER A 43 4.28 16.92 -4.23
CA SER A 43 4.03 15.47 -4.07
C SER A 43 4.84 14.88 -2.91
N GLN A 44 6.06 15.35 -2.71
CA GLN A 44 6.93 14.93 -1.60
C GLN A 44 6.35 15.29 -0.21
N ARG A 45 5.74 16.48 -0.07
CA ARG A 45 5.07 16.85 1.18
C ARG A 45 3.89 15.95 1.48
N ILE A 46 3.13 15.57 0.46
CA ILE A 46 2.00 14.65 0.57
C ILE A 46 2.49 13.25 1.00
N ILE A 47 3.52 12.74 0.34
CA ILE A 47 4.10 11.42 0.65
C ILE A 47 4.64 11.40 2.09
N LYS A 48 5.25 12.49 2.55
CA LYS A 48 5.68 12.61 3.95
C LYS A 48 4.52 12.46 4.94
N ILE A 49 3.35 13.03 4.63
CA ILE A 49 2.13 12.86 5.45
C ILE A 49 1.70 11.38 5.47
N PHE A 50 1.77 10.70 4.34
CA PHE A 50 1.44 9.27 4.27
C PHE A 50 2.38 8.42 5.13
N TYR A 51 3.69 8.71 5.09
CA TYR A 51 4.66 8.01 5.92
C TYR A 51 4.60 8.37 7.41
N GLN A 52 4.07 9.52 7.77
CA GLN A 52 3.80 9.84 9.17
C GLN A 52 2.65 9.03 9.76
N HIS A 53 1.67 8.65 8.93
CA HIS A 53 0.48 7.92 9.37
C HIS A 53 0.21 6.70 8.45
N PRO A 54 1.13 5.73 8.37
CA PRO A 54 1.08 4.63 7.41
C PRO A 54 -0.19 3.79 7.55
N ASN A 55 -0.56 3.43 8.76
CA ASN A 55 -1.75 2.62 9.02
C ASN A 55 -3.05 3.33 8.59
N ASN A 56 -3.12 4.64 8.77
CA ASN A 56 -4.30 5.40 8.34
C ASN A 56 -4.36 5.48 6.80
N PHE A 57 -3.22 5.65 6.13
CA PHE A 57 -3.17 5.68 4.67
C PHE A 57 -3.60 4.34 4.08
N VAL A 58 -2.97 3.24 4.51
CA VAL A 58 -3.30 1.88 4.02
C VAL A 58 -4.77 1.55 4.30
N SER A 59 -5.27 1.83 5.51
CA SER A 59 -6.69 1.62 5.84
C SER A 59 -7.62 2.43 4.95
N THR A 60 -7.23 3.65 4.57
CA THR A 60 -8.06 4.49 3.69
C THR A 60 -8.08 3.96 2.27
N MET A 61 -6.93 3.52 1.74
CA MET A 61 -6.86 2.89 0.42
C MET A 61 -7.68 1.60 0.37
N LEU A 62 -7.59 0.77 1.41
CA LEU A 62 -8.38 -0.46 1.55
C LEU A 62 -9.88 -0.18 1.58
N VAL A 63 -10.32 0.82 2.34
CA VAL A 63 -11.75 1.23 2.39
C VAL A 63 -12.22 1.73 1.02
N GLY A 64 -11.41 2.55 0.35
CA GLY A 64 -11.70 3.04 -1.00
C GLY A 64 -11.83 1.90 -2.01
N ASN A 65 -10.92 0.94 -1.98
CA ASN A 65 -10.98 -0.25 -2.82
C ASN A 65 -12.28 -1.04 -2.60
N ASN A 66 -12.63 -1.33 -1.34
CA ASN A 66 -13.85 -2.06 -1.02
C ASN A 66 -15.13 -1.34 -1.47
N ILE A 67 -15.20 -0.01 -1.32
CA ILE A 67 -16.33 0.78 -1.83
C ILE A 67 -16.42 0.65 -3.35
N SER A 68 -15.30 0.77 -4.06
CA SER A 68 -15.26 0.65 -5.52
C SER A 68 -15.69 -0.74 -5.99
N LEU A 69 -15.26 -1.80 -5.29
CA LEU A 69 -15.66 -3.19 -5.57
C LEU A 69 -17.15 -3.43 -5.38
N VAL A 70 -17.76 -2.87 -4.33
CA VAL A 70 -19.20 -2.99 -4.09
C VAL A 70 -19.99 -2.28 -5.20
N ILE A 71 -19.58 -1.06 -5.57
CA ILE A 71 -20.21 -0.32 -6.67
C ILE A 71 -20.07 -1.12 -7.99
N TYR A 72 -18.89 -1.64 -8.28
CA TYR A 72 -18.63 -2.49 -9.43
C TYR A 72 -19.56 -3.70 -9.45
N GLY A 73 -19.68 -4.45 -8.35
CA GLY A 73 -20.52 -5.64 -8.26
C GLY A 73 -22.01 -5.33 -8.56
N ILE A 74 -22.54 -4.23 -7.99
CA ILE A 74 -23.91 -3.81 -8.22
C ILE A 74 -24.15 -3.43 -9.70
N LEU A 75 -23.20 -2.72 -10.31
CA LEU A 75 -23.30 -2.31 -11.71
C LEU A 75 -23.14 -3.49 -12.66
N PHE A 76 -22.24 -4.43 -12.33
CA PHE A 76 -22.02 -5.65 -13.09
C PHE A 76 -23.30 -6.52 -13.12
N ALA A 77 -23.88 -6.78 -11.95
CA ALA A 77 -25.12 -7.52 -11.84
C ALA A 77 -26.23 -6.88 -12.69
N LYS A 78 -26.45 -5.56 -12.59
CA LYS A 78 -27.44 -4.84 -13.42
C LYS A 78 -27.19 -4.93 -14.92
N LEU A 79 -25.93 -4.99 -15.34
CA LEU A 79 -25.58 -5.05 -16.76
C LEU A 79 -25.83 -6.43 -17.34
N PHE A 80 -25.48 -7.49 -16.61
CA PHE A 80 -25.50 -8.86 -17.11
C PHE A 80 -26.80 -9.61 -16.83
N ASP A 81 -27.53 -9.22 -15.78
CA ASP A 81 -28.83 -9.80 -15.45
C ASP A 81 -29.83 -9.71 -16.60
N ASP A 82 -29.91 -8.55 -17.23
CA ASP A 82 -30.86 -8.29 -18.33
C ASP A 82 -30.35 -8.74 -19.69
N THR A 83 -29.05 -9.06 -19.81
CA THR A 83 -28.46 -9.37 -21.13
C THR A 83 -28.06 -10.83 -21.27
N LEU A 84 -27.05 -11.28 -20.52
CA LEU A 84 -26.41 -12.57 -20.71
C LEU A 84 -27.11 -13.69 -19.94
N PHE A 85 -27.60 -13.40 -18.75
CA PHE A 85 -28.15 -14.39 -17.84
C PHE A 85 -29.70 -14.43 -17.80
N ALA A 86 -30.36 -13.62 -18.61
CA ALA A 86 -31.83 -13.58 -18.72
C ALA A 86 -32.51 -14.95 -18.87
N PRO A 87 -31.99 -15.95 -19.67
CA PRO A 87 -32.63 -17.23 -19.87
C PRO A 87 -32.46 -18.23 -18.71
N PHE A 88 -31.62 -17.93 -17.69
CA PHE A 88 -31.34 -18.86 -16.58
C PHE A 88 -32.29 -18.66 -15.41
N SER A 89 -32.44 -19.71 -14.56
CA SER A 89 -33.16 -19.60 -13.31
C SER A 89 -32.42 -18.68 -12.32
N ASP A 90 -33.16 -18.01 -11.42
CA ASP A 90 -32.60 -16.98 -10.53
C ASP A 90 -31.39 -17.46 -9.72
N GLY A 91 -31.36 -18.69 -9.23
CA GLY A 91 -30.22 -19.24 -8.49
C GLY A 91 -28.97 -19.44 -9.34
N VAL A 92 -29.11 -19.95 -10.56
CA VAL A 92 -27.98 -20.11 -11.50
C VAL A 92 -27.47 -18.76 -11.96
N ARG A 93 -28.36 -17.83 -12.22
CA ARG A 93 -28.09 -16.45 -12.65
C ARG A 93 -27.17 -15.74 -11.65
N VAL A 94 -27.59 -15.67 -10.38
CA VAL A 94 -26.80 -15.03 -9.30
C VAL A 94 -25.43 -15.70 -9.13
N THR A 95 -25.37 -17.01 -9.22
CA THR A 95 -24.11 -17.75 -9.09
C THR A 95 -23.14 -17.45 -10.23
N CYS A 96 -23.63 -17.53 -11.47
CA CYS A 96 -22.82 -17.24 -12.66
C CYS A 96 -22.35 -15.78 -12.68
N ASP A 97 -23.24 -14.84 -12.36
CA ASP A 97 -22.93 -13.41 -12.27
C ASP A 97 -21.82 -13.16 -11.23
N THR A 98 -21.98 -13.71 -10.04
CA THR A 98 -20.98 -13.57 -8.95
C THR A 98 -19.64 -14.14 -9.35
N LEU A 99 -19.58 -15.33 -9.94
CA LEU A 99 -18.33 -15.96 -10.36
C LEU A 99 -17.64 -15.14 -11.47
N LEU A 100 -18.40 -14.74 -12.47
CA LEU A 100 -17.86 -13.99 -13.62
C LEU A 100 -17.38 -12.60 -13.17
N SER A 101 -18.18 -11.86 -12.41
CA SER A 101 -17.82 -10.54 -11.92
C SER A 101 -16.57 -10.58 -11.02
N THR A 102 -16.52 -11.58 -10.13
CA THR A 102 -15.34 -11.76 -9.24
C THR A 102 -14.08 -12.07 -10.04
N LEU A 103 -14.15 -12.94 -11.05
CA LEU A 103 -13.00 -13.28 -11.87
C LEU A 103 -12.49 -12.06 -12.66
N VAL A 104 -13.40 -11.31 -13.27
CA VAL A 104 -13.07 -10.10 -14.03
C VAL A 104 -12.41 -9.06 -13.13
N VAL A 105 -13.00 -8.74 -11.98
CA VAL A 105 -12.47 -7.71 -11.09
C VAL A 105 -11.18 -8.12 -10.41
N LEU A 106 -11.05 -9.40 -10.04
CA LEU A 106 -9.82 -9.92 -9.43
C LEU A 106 -8.62 -9.74 -10.37
N PHE A 107 -8.83 -10.02 -11.66
CA PHE A 107 -7.76 -9.88 -12.64
C PHE A 107 -7.48 -8.42 -12.99
N THR A 108 -8.51 -7.64 -13.35
CA THR A 108 -8.37 -6.28 -13.87
C THR A 108 -8.29 -5.20 -12.78
N GLY A 109 -9.04 -5.35 -11.69
CA GLY A 109 -9.12 -4.38 -10.59
C GLY A 109 -8.09 -4.60 -9.48
N GLU A 110 -7.56 -5.83 -9.35
CA GLU A 110 -6.58 -6.13 -8.28
C GLU A 110 -5.25 -6.65 -8.80
N PHE A 111 -5.23 -7.77 -9.53
CA PHE A 111 -3.99 -8.42 -9.91
C PHE A 111 -3.11 -7.57 -10.82
N LEU A 112 -3.65 -7.08 -11.94
CA LEU A 112 -2.91 -6.25 -12.90
C LEU A 112 -2.39 -4.96 -12.27
N PRO A 113 -3.21 -4.15 -11.57
CA PRO A 113 -2.74 -2.93 -10.95
C PRO A 113 -1.65 -3.19 -9.90
N LYS A 114 -1.84 -4.19 -9.03
CA LYS A 114 -0.83 -4.55 -8.02
C LYS A 114 0.51 -4.95 -8.65
N SER A 115 0.46 -5.71 -9.75
CA SER A 115 1.68 -6.10 -10.49
C SER A 115 2.41 -4.91 -11.10
N ILE A 116 1.67 -3.99 -11.73
CA ILE A 116 2.24 -2.78 -12.36
C ILE A 116 2.86 -1.85 -11.30
N PHE A 117 2.11 -1.58 -10.21
CA PHE A 117 2.56 -0.66 -9.17
C PHE A 117 3.73 -1.23 -8.35
N LYS A 118 3.79 -2.53 -8.17
CA LYS A 118 4.91 -3.21 -7.51
C LYS A 118 6.22 -3.09 -8.28
N ASN A 119 6.17 -3.02 -9.60
CA ASN A 119 7.37 -2.93 -10.45
C ASN A 119 8.11 -1.58 -10.30
N ASN A 120 7.37 -0.47 -10.16
CA ASN A 120 7.94 0.86 -9.97
C ASN A 120 7.24 1.64 -8.85
N PRO A 121 7.33 1.18 -7.58
CA PRO A 121 6.49 1.68 -6.49
C PRO A 121 6.77 3.16 -6.16
N ASN A 122 8.04 3.58 -6.14
CA ASN A 122 8.42 4.94 -5.79
C ASN A 122 7.93 5.97 -6.83
N THR A 123 8.11 5.67 -8.11
CA THR A 123 7.70 6.57 -9.21
C THR A 123 6.18 6.72 -9.26
N LEU A 124 5.45 5.60 -9.16
CA LEU A 124 4.00 5.61 -9.21
C LEU A 124 3.38 6.27 -7.96
N LEU A 125 3.99 6.07 -6.79
CA LEU A 125 3.59 6.77 -5.56
C LEU A 125 3.70 8.29 -5.71
N VAL A 126 4.78 8.80 -6.32
CA VAL A 126 4.97 10.24 -6.55
C VAL A 126 3.99 10.79 -7.58
N VAL A 127 3.80 10.10 -8.69
CA VAL A 127 2.88 10.51 -9.78
C VAL A 127 1.43 10.59 -9.28
N PHE A 128 1.01 9.58 -8.53
CA PHE A 128 -0.35 9.48 -8.02
C PHE A 128 -0.54 10.05 -6.61
N ALA A 129 0.46 10.71 -6.03
CA ALA A 129 0.38 11.29 -4.69
C ALA A 129 -0.77 12.29 -4.53
N VAL A 130 -0.99 13.16 -5.53
CA VAL A 130 -2.03 14.20 -5.48
C VAL A 130 -3.44 13.60 -5.50
N PRO A 131 -3.84 12.76 -6.46
CA PRO A 131 -5.16 12.12 -6.44
C PRO A 131 -5.34 11.22 -5.20
N ALA A 132 -4.28 10.53 -4.77
CA ALA A 132 -4.33 9.74 -3.54
C ALA A 132 -4.59 10.58 -2.30
N TRP A 133 -4.01 11.78 -2.22
CA TRP A 133 -4.25 12.71 -1.12
C TRP A 133 -5.70 13.20 -1.09
N ILE A 134 -6.29 13.52 -2.23
CA ILE A 134 -7.70 13.93 -2.32
C ILE A 134 -8.59 12.79 -1.82
N CYS A 135 -8.39 11.56 -2.30
CA CYS A 135 -9.12 10.39 -1.84
C CYS A 135 -8.89 10.12 -0.34
N TYR A 136 -7.65 10.29 0.14
CA TYR A 136 -7.32 10.15 1.55
C TYR A 136 -8.11 11.11 2.43
N VAL A 137 -8.19 12.38 2.07
CA VAL A 137 -8.94 13.40 2.84
C VAL A 137 -10.44 13.10 2.83
N VAL A 138 -11.01 12.75 1.68
CA VAL A 138 -12.45 12.45 1.53
C VAL A 138 -12.84 11.17 2.30
N LEU A 139 -12.04 10.13 2.23
CA LEU A 139 -12.32 8.83 2.86
C LEU A 139 -11.83 8.75 4.32
N TYR A 140 -11.05 9.72 4.78
CA TYR A 140 -10.48 9.74 6.13
C TYR A 140 -11.49 9.50 7.25
N PRO A 141 -12.67 10.17 7.29
CA PRO A 141 -13.63 9.95 8.35
C PRO A 141 -14.16 8.50 8.37
N ILE A 142 -14.38 7.91 7.20
CA ILE A 142 -14.87 6.52 7.07
C ILE A 142 -13.79 5.53 7.53
N SER A 143 -12.56 5.74 7.08
CA SER A 143 -11.41 4.93 7.49
C SER A 143 -11.15 5.02 9.00
N ARG A 144 -11.29 6.21 9.58
CA ARG A 144 -11.17 6.42 11.02
C ARG A 144 -12.23 5.65 11.81
N PHE A 145 -13.47 5.67 11.33
CA PHE A 145 -14.57 4.88 11.91
C PHE A 145 -14.28 3.38 11.83
N ALA A 146 -13.87 2.86 10.68
CA ALA A 146 -13.50 1.46 10.51
C ALA A 146 -12.35 1.03 11.45
N THR A 147 -11.33 1.87 11.59
CA THR A 147 -10.20 1.63 12.52
C THR A 147 -10.66 1.63 13.99
N LEU A 148 -11.56 2.53 14.37
CA LEU A 148 -12.16 2.56 15.71
C LEU A 148 -12.95 1.29 16.00
N LEU A 149 -13.76 0.84 15.06
CA LEU A 149 -14.53 -0.40 15.16
C LEU A 149 -13.61 -1.62 15.32
N SER A 150 -12.57 -1.70 14.51
CA SER A 150 -11.54 -2.75 14.59
C SER A 150 -10.84 -2.77 15.96
N LYS A 151 -10.42 -1.59 16.46
CA LYS A 151 -9.83 -1.47 17.82
C LYS A 151 -10.82 -1.87 18.92
N GLY A 152 -12.10 -1.55 18.77
CA GLY A 152 -13.16 -1.95 19.68
C GLY A 152 -13.32 -3.48 19.74
N LEU A 153 -13.36 -4.13 18.58
CA LEU A 153 -13.43 -5.59 18.46
C LEU A 153 -12.20 -6.28 19.08
N LEU A 154 -10.99 -5.81 18.77
CA LEU A 154 -9.77 -6.35 19.35
C LEU A 154 -9.75 -6.23 20.87
N ARG A 155 -10.26 -5.11 21.41
CA ARG A 155 -10.38 -4.91 22.86
C ARG A 155 -11.39 -5.88 23.49
N LEU A 156 -12.47 -6.21 22.78
CA LEU A 156 -13.48 -7.19 23.23
C LEU A 156 -12.85 -8.60 23.32
N PHE A 157 -11.94 -8.96 22.42
CA PHE A 157 -11.17 -10.21 22.45
C PHE A 157 -9.98 -10.19 23.43
N GLY A 158 -9.84 -9.15 24.27
CA GLY A 158 -8.79 -9.05 25.28
C GLY A 158 -7.39 -8.73 24.71
N ILE A 159 -7.28 -8.49 23.42
CA ILE A 159 -6.00 -8.15 22.78
C ILE A 159 -5.73 -6.66 23.06
N ARG A 160 -4.86 -6.39 24.02
CA ARG A 160 -4.35 -5.03 24.27
C ARG A 160 -3.31 -4.70 23.21
N MET A 161 -3.66 -3.85 22.25
CA MET A 161 -2.62 -3.22 21.44
C MET A 161 -1.72 -2.40 22.36
N LYS A 162 -0.44 -2.75 22.42
CA LYS A 162 0.55 -1.86 23.03
C LYS A 162 0.42 -0.50 22.36
N LYS A 163 0.25 0.55 23.15
CA LYS A 163 0.50 1.94 22.76
C LYS A 163 2.02 2.11 22.59
N GLY A 164 2.61 1.32 21.75
CA GLY A 164 3.95 1.56 21.25
C GLY A 164 3.78 2.55 20.12
N GLY A 165 4.35 3.73 20.28
CA GLY A 165 4.52 4.65 19.18
C GLY A 165 5.15 3.89 18.02
N GLU A 166 4.77 4.27 16.82
CA GLU A 166 5.44 3.88 15.60
C GLU A 166 6.85 4.50 15.56
N GLU A 167 7.69 4.15 16.54
CA GLU A 167 9.12 4.17 16.34
C GLU A 167 9.39 2.96 15.44
N LYS A 168 9.38 3.20 14.15
CA LYS A 168 10.01 2.29 13.21
C LYS A 168 11.48 2.28 13.58
N GLU A 169 11.89 1.29 14.37
CA GLU A 169 13.28 0.90 14.42
C GLU A 169 13.74 0.75 12.97
N PHE A 170 14.78 1.49 12.61
CA PHE A 170 15.44 1.32 11.32
C PHE A 170 15.85 -0.14 11.22
N THR A 171 15.21 -0.86 10.32
CA THR A 171 15.52 -2.27 10.12
C THR A 171 16.91 -2.36 9.49
N LYS A 172 17.71 -3.38 9.83
CA LYS A 172 19.01 -3.64 9.17
C LYS A 172 18.95 -3.51 7.65
N VAL A 173 17.84 -3.95 7.04
CA VAL A 173 17.58 -3.85 5.60
C VAL A 173 17.52 -2.40 5.10
N ASP A 174 17.00 -1.48 5.91
CA ASP A 174 16.97 -0.04 5.56
C ASP A 174 18.37 0.57 5.65
N LEU A 175 19.19 0.08 6.58
CA LEU A 175 20.57 0.50 6.77
C LEU A 175 21.48 -0.06 5.66
N ASP A 176 21.37 -1.35 5.33
CA ASP A 176 22.11 -1.99 4.22
C ASP A 176 21.82 -1.30 2.88
N TYR A 177 20.57 -0.91 2.67
CA TYR A 177 20.18 -0.16 1.46
C TYR A 177 20.81 1.23 1.41
N LEU A 178 20.94 1.93 2.56
CA LEU A 178 21.62 3.23 2.63
C LEU A 178 23.11 3.10 2.29
N VAL A 179 23.76 2.09 2.86
CA VAL A 179 25.16 1.80 2.59
C VAL A 179 25.38 1.47 1.10
N GLN A 180 24.54 0.59 0.54
CA GLN A 180 24.63 0.22 -0.87
C GLN A 180 24.39 1.42 -1.80
N THR A 181 23.42 2.28 -1.48
CA THR A 181 23.11 3.47 -2.27
C THR A 181 24.22 4.54 -2.17
N SER A 182 24.89 4.62 -1.03
CA SER A 182 26.04 5.52 -0.83
C SER A 182 27.25 5.05 -1.62
N ILE A 183 27.48 3.74 -1.68
CA ILE A 183 28.52 3.10 -2.51
C ILE A 183 28.26 3.37 -4.00
N ASP A 184 27.01 3.16 -4.47
CA ASP A 184 26.64 3.34 -5.87
C ASP A 184 26.66 4.83 -6.33
N SER A 185 26.64 5.77 -5.38
CA SER A 185 26.57 7.22 -5.65
C SER A 185 27.91 7.94 -5.57
N ALA A 186 28.95 7.26 -5.19
CA ALA A 186 30.26 7.88 -4.97
C ALA A 186 31.21 7.64 -6.14
N ASP A 187 31.76 8.73 -6.66
CA ASP A 187 32.66 8.76 -7.83
C ASP A 187 34.13 8.29 -7.54
N ASN A 188 34.48 7.96 -6.28
CA ASN A 188 35.81 7.50 -5.88
C ASN A 188 35.71 6.22 -5.02
N GLU A 189 36.19 5.11 -5.56
CA GLU A 189 36.17 3.79 -4.92
C GLU A 189 37.07 3.69 -3.66
N ASP A 190 38.16 4.41 -3.57
CA ASP A 190 39.16 4.23 -2.50
C ASP A 190 38.76 4.80 -1.12
N ASP A 191 38.05 5.92 -1.09
CA ASP A 191 37.61 6.55 0.18
C ASP A 191 36.38 5.85 0.81
N ILE A 192 35.60 5.14 0.01
CA ILE A 192 34.35 4.49 0.43
C ILE A 192 34.63 3.15 1.12
N GLU A 193 35.64 2.40 0.69
CA GLU A 193 35.95 1.10 1.28
C GLU A 193 36.28 1.21 2.79
N GLU A 194 36.90 2.29 3.22
CA GLU A 194 37.29 2.48 4.60
C GLU A 194 36.10 2.89 5.48
N GLU A 195 35.26 3.81 5.01
CA GLU A 195 34.06 4.25 5.74
C GLU A 195 33.00 3.14 5.84
N VAL A 196 32.80 2.36 4.78
CA VAL A 196 31.88 1.22 4.76
C VAL A 196 32.38 0.10 5.66
N LYS A 197 33.68 -0.19 5.69
CA LYS A 197 34.26 -1.17 6.61
C LYS A 197 34.12 -0.74 8.07
N ILE A 198 34.33 0.54 8.37
CA ILE A 198 34.14 1.09 9.72
C ILE A 198 32.68 0.94 10.16
N PHE A 199 31.72 1.23 9.25
CA PHE A 199 30.30 1.13 9.52
C PHE A 199 29.84 -0.32 9.70
N GLN A 200 30.29 -1.26 8.85
CA GLN A 200 30.03 -2.68 8.99
C GLN A 200 30.60 -3.23 10.31
N ASN A 201 31.82 -2.87 10.63
CA ASN A 201 32.45 -3.25 11.91
C ASN A 201 31.69 -2.69 13.12
N ALA A 202 31.14 -1.48 13.03
CA ALA A 202 30.31 -0.90 14.07
C ALA A 202 28.97 -1.63 14.26
N LEU A 203 28.35 -2.10 13.17
CA LEU A 203 27.14 -2.92 13.21
C LEU A 203 27.41 -4.30 13.82
N ASP A 204 28.51 -4.97 13.45
CA ASP A 204 28.90 -6.27 13.99
C ASP A 204 29.29 -6.15 15.47
N PHE A 205 29.90 -5.02 15.88
CA PHE A 205 30.22 -4.76 17.28
C PHE A 205 28.97 -4.57 18.13
N SER A 206 27.91 -4.00 17.59
CA SER A 206 26.63 -3.88 18.29
C SER A 206 25.97 -5.25 18.54
N GLU A 207 26.12 -6.22 17.64
CA GLU A 207 25.61 -7.59 17.81
C GLU A 207 26.40 -8.39 18.86
N THR A 208 27.72 -8.27 18.86
CA THR A 208 28.58 -8.96 19.85
C THR A 208 28.29 -8.52 21.28
N LYS A 209 27.90 -7.27 21.50
CA LYS A 209 27.57 -6.75 22.82
C LYS A 209 26.27 -7.34 23.38
N TYR A 210 25.31 -7.66 22.55
CA TYR A 210 24.08 -8.35 23.00
C TYR A 210 24.29 -9.84 23.22
N ALA A 211 25.14 -10.51 22.44
CA ALA A 211 25.44 -11.93 22.61
C ALA A 211 26.23 -12.23 23.90
N THR A 212 27.15 -11.35 24.30
CA THR A 212 27.95 -11.52 25.51
C THR A 212 27.18 -11.26 26.81
N VAL A 213 26.13 -10.43 26.79
CA VAL A 213 25.31 -10.18 27.99
C VAL A 213 24.42 -11.38 28.33
N TRP A 214 24.01 -12.20 27.36
CA TRP A 214 23.18 -13.39 27.59
C TRP A 214 23.99 -14.64 28.00
N CYS A 215 25.30 -14.64 27.80
CA CYS A 215 26.15 -15.75 28.24
C CYS A 215 26.68 -15.58 29.68
N LEU A 216 26.42 -14.46 30.35
CA LEU A 216 26.90 -14.16 31.72
C LEU A 216 25.76 -14.04 32.76
N ALA A 217 24.53 -14.35 32.37
CA ALA A 217 23.37 -14.49 33.25
C ALA A 217 22.86 -15.95 33.26
#